data_15b4ddf02015824219b158200909b11b
#
_entry.id   15b4ddf02015824219b158200909b11b
#
_cell.length_a   1.000
_cell.length_b   1.000
_cell.length_c   1.000
_cell.angle_alpha   90.00
_cell.angle_beta   90.00
_cell.angle_gamma   90.00
#
_symmetry.space_group_name_H-M   'P 1'
#
loop_
_entity.id
_entity.type
_entity.pdbx_description
1 polymer ?
#
loop_
_entity_poly.entity_id
_entity_poly.type
_entity_poly.pdbx_seq_one_letter_code
_entity_poly.pdbx_strand_id
1 'polypeptide(L)'
;MSRNEICVIIRMSAFCCDKTGSSGSIPAALRRLYQKKLTSIRDGNISYKPMNKNYFYITPSSKKRGAKGKDRLTSEDIITINLHEESNSFSFDIFSANEPSSETPLHANIHLNRLSSIDDIYIIHCHAPNILAYVNLTHYLQLRSIQRYFPELSDYSIGDNVQYFASGSDELAIVTCQNLKNNDIVALENHGVVAIGTNLDDIINMIEHLDFHCAIALNDSVRMYHN
;
A
#
# COMPACT_ATOMS: atom_id res chain seq x y z
N MET A 1 14.37 -21.19 -18.26
CA MET A 1 13.95 -21.57 -16.89
C MET A 1 15.06 -21.16 -15.95
N SER A 2 14.97 -19.97 -15.35
CA SER A 2 15.91 -19.54 -14.31
C SER A 2 15.08 -19.22 -13.06
N ARG A 3 15.27 -20.03 -12.02
CA ARG A 3 14.75 -19.77 -10.69
C ARG A 3 15.50 -18.56 -10.16
N ASN A 4 14.78 -17.46 -9.86
CA ASN A 4 15.32 -16.37 -9.07
C ASN A 4 15.49 -16.86 -7.63
N GLU A 5 16.70 -17.28 -7.29
CA GLU A 5 17.09 -17.54 -5.91
C GLU A 5 17.22 -16.20 -5.19
N ILE A 6 16.41 -16.02 -4.14
CA ILE A 6 16.52 -14.88 -3.23
C ILE A 6 17.87 -14.98 -2.52
N CYS A 7 18.81 -14.13 -2.91
CA CYS A 7 20.12 -14.07 -2.26
C CYS A 7 19.99 -13.30 -0.94
N VAL A 8 20.03 -14.00 0.19
CA VAL A 8 20.02 -13.41 1.54
C VAL A 8 21.45 -13.04 1.92
N ILE A 9 21.76 -11.75 1.91
CA ILE A 9 23.07 -11.26 2.38
C ILE A 9 22.94 -10.81 3.84
N ILE A 10 23.69 -11.49 4.72
CA ILE A 10 23.74 -11.17 6.16
C ILE A 10 24.76 -10.05 6.36
N ARG A 11 24.32 -8.89 6.82
CA ARG A 11 25.20 -7.85 7.41
C ARG A 11 24.65 -7.38 8.74
N MET A 12 25.46 -7.51 9.78
CA MET A 12 25.23 -6.89 11.08
C MET A 12 25.61 -5.39 11.00
N SER A 13 24.64 -4.49 11.17
CA SER A 13 24.93 -3.12 11.58
C SER A 13 23.77 -2.59 12.42
N ALA A 14 24.05 -2.35 13.70
CA ALA A 14 23.18 -1.62 14.58
C ALA A 14 23.22 -0.13 14.20
N PHE A 15 22.28 0.32 13.36
CA PHE A 15 21.98 1.73 13.19
C PHE A 15 20.63 2.01 13.85
N CYS A 16 20.69 2.74 14.97
CA CYS A 16 19.54 3.39 15.55
C CYS A 16 19.14 4.53 14.61
N CYS A 17 18.32 4.24 13.59
CA CYS A 17 17.79 5.22 12.68
C CYS A 17 16.42 5.65 13.17
N ASP A 18 16.17 6.95 13.14
CA ASP A 18 14.89 7.55 13.50
C ASP A 18 13.78 6.97 12.59
N LYS A 19 13.01 6.02 13.14
CA LYS A 19 11.88 5.38 12.46
C LYS A 19 10.62 6.26 12.46
N THR A 20 10.76 7.48 12.95
CA THR A 20 9.69 8.48 13.01
C THR A 20 9.91 9.48 11.89
N GLY A 21 9.33 9.26 10.73
CA GLY A 21 9.25 10.28 9.68
C GLY A 21 8.54 11.54 10.20
N SER A 22 8.89 12.69 9.65
CA SER A 22 8.52 14.02 10.13
C SER A 22 7.01 14.38 10.07
N SER A 23 6.13 13.49 9.66
CA SER A 23 4.68 13.79 9.49
C SER A 23 3.73 12.69 9.94
N GLY A 24 4.00 12.08 11.06
CA GLY A 24 3.15 11.03 11.59
C GLY A 24 3.76 9.64 11.37
N SER A 25 3.85 8.88 12.44
CA SER A 25 4.46 7.55 12.37
C SER A 25 3.56 6.57 11.59
N ILE A 26 4.17 5.63 10.86
CA ILE A 26 3.46 4.51 10.23
C ILE A 26 2.43 3.86 11.17
N PRO A 27 2.74 3.58 12.46
CA PRO A 27 1.76 3.05 13.39
C PRO A 27 0.56 3.95 13.64
N ALA A 28 0.74 5.28 13.67
CA ALA A 28 -0.37 6.22 13.84
C ALA A 28 -1.28 6.23 12.60
N ALA A 29 -0.69 6.23 11.41
CA ALA A 29 -1.42 6.14 10.15
C ALA A 29 -2.25 4.85 10.04
N LEU A 30 -1.69 3.69 10.43
CA LEU A 30 -2.44 2.43 10.46
C LEU A 30 -3.61 2.46 11.44
N ARG A 31 -3.41 3.02 12.63
CA ARG A 31 -4.52 3.20 13.59
C ARG A 31 -5.62 4.08 13.00
N ARG A 32 -5.25 5.15 12.29
CA ARG A 32 -6.22 6.02 11.61
C ARG A 32 -7.00 5.28 10.54
N LEU A 33 -6.34 4.50 9.67
CA LEU A 33 -7.02 3.66 8.68
C LEU A 33 -7.99 2.66 9.33
N TYR A 34 -7.57 2.02 10.42
CA TYR A 34 -8.41 1.09 11.17
C TYR A 34 -9.63 1.81 11.80
N GLN A 35 -9.44 2.96 12.46
CA GLN A 35 -10.52 3.74 13.04
C GLN A 35 -11.55 4.22 12.00
N LYS A 36 -11.07 4.57 10.80
CA LYS A 36 -11.90 4.96 9.67
C LYS A 36 -12.51 3.76 8.92
N LYS A 37 -12.25 2.54 9.35
CA LYS A 37 -12.72 1.28 8.73
C LYS A 37 -12.25 1.08 7.28
N LEU A 38 -11.15 1.72 6.89
CA LEU A 38 -10.50 1.54 5.60
C LEU A 38 -9.60 0.31 5.55
N THR A 39 -9.37 -0.33 6.68
CA THR A 39 -8.67 -1.61 6.80
C THR A 39 -9.15 -2.39 8.01
N SER A 40 -8.92 -3.71 8.01
CA SER A 40 -9.17 -4.56 9.18
C SER A 40 -7.95 -4.56 10.12
N ILE A 41 -8.11 -5.20 11.28
CA ILE A 41 -7.04 -5.38 12.27
C ILE A 41 -5.86 -6.21 11.72
N ARG A 42 -6.07 -6.98 10.65
CA ARG A 42 -5.09 -7.89 10.08
C ARG A 42 -4.60 -7.48 8.69
N ASP A 43 -5.39 -6.71 7.97
CA ASP A 43 -5.12 -6.36 6.59
C ASP A 43 -4.41 -5.01 6.47
N GLY A 44 -3.99 -4.69 5.26
CA GLY A 44 -3.32 -3.45 4.97
C GLY A 44 -1.87 -3.41 5.46
N ASN A 45 -1.11 -2.55 4.86
CA ASN A 45 0.28 -2.28 5.21
C ASN A 45 0.70 -0.90 4.70
N ILE A 46 1.71 -0.35 5.34
CA ILE A 46 2.27 0.96 5.02
C ILE A 46 3.78 0.81 4.92
N SER A 47 4.38 1.46 3.93
CA SER A 47 5.82 1.64 3.88
C SER A 47 6.22 3.09 3.71
N TYR A 48 7.46 3.39 4.10
CA TYR A 48 8.07 4.71 4.00
C TYR A 48 9.52 4.57 3.54
N LYS A 49 9.86 5.21 2.44
CA LYS A 49 11.23 5.34 1.95
C LYS A 49 11.70 6.78 2.14
N PRO A 50 12.72 7.01 2.98
CA PRO A 50 13.33 8.33 3.11
C PRO A 50 13.97 8.77 1.80
N MET A 51 13.97 10.09 1.57
CA MET A 51 14.64 10.73 0.46
C MET A 51 16.11 10.24 0.31
N ASN A 52 16.54 9.95 -0.91
CA ASN A 52 17.91 9.54 -1.24
C ASN A 52 18.44 8.33 -0.46
N LYS A 53 17.56 7.43 0.01
CA LYS A 53 17.95 6.18 0.67
C LYS A 53 17.62 4.98 -0.20
N ASN A 54 18.47 3.96 -0.10
CA ASN A 54 18.27 2.66 -0.74
C ASN A 54 17.66 1.63 0.22
N TYR A 55 16.85 2.08 1.16
CA TYR A 55 16.07 1.25 2.05
C TYR A 55 14.73 1.91 2.34
N PHE A 56 13.77 1.11 2.79
CA PHE A 56 12.49 1.60 3.27
C PHE A 56 12.06 0.87 4.54
N TYR A 57 11.11 1.44 5.25
CA TYR A 57 10.47 0.87 6.41
C TYR A 57 9.12 0.31 6.03
N ILE A 58 8.73 -0.86 6.58
CA ILE A 58 7.43 -1.48 6.30
C ILE A 58 6.83 -2.09 7.56
N THR A 59 5.53 -2.14 7.60
CA THR A 59 4.77 -2.81 8.66
C THR A 59 4.97 -4.33 8.63
N PRO A 60 4.95 -4.99 9.79
CA PRO A 60 5.10 -6.43 9.88
C PRO A 60 3.87 -7.18 9.34
N SER A 61 4.07 -8.45 9.02
CA SER A 61 3.01 -9.41 8.71
C SER A 61 2.12 -9.66 9.93
N SER A 62 0.81 -9.76 9.69
CA SER A 62 -0.18 -10.16 10.71
C SER A 62 -0.60 -11.62 10.58
N LYS A 63 0.03 -12.39 9.67
CA LYS A 63 -0.39 -13.77 9.35
C LYS A 63 -0.03 -14.78 10.45
N LYS A 64 1.02 -14.53 11.23
CA LYS A 64 1.41 -15.43 12.32
C LYS A 64 0.38 -15.40 13.45
N ARG A 65 0.14 -16.59 14.05
CA ARG A 65 -0.66 -16.70 15.28
C ARG A 65 0.02 -15.90 16.40
N GLY A 66 -0.75 -15.02 17.06
CA GLY A 66 -0.22 -14.14 18.11
C GLY A 66 0.43 -12.85 17.61
N ALA A 67 0.49 -12.61 16.30
CA ALA A 67 0.94 -11.32 15.77
C ALA A 67 0.08 -10.17 16.32
N LYS A 68 0.72 -9.02 16.58
CA LYS A 68 0.01 -7.80 16.98
C LYS A 68 -0.99 -7.39 15.90
N GLY A 69 -2.16 -6.93 16.30
CA GLY A 69 -3.09 -6.25 15.39
C GLY A 69 -2.48 -4.95 14.87
N LYS A 70 -2.87 -4.55 13.67
CA LYS A 70 -2.37 -3.33 13.02
C LYS A 70 -2.63 -2.06 13.84
N ASP A 71 -3.68 -2.05 14.65
CA ASP A 71 -4.04 -0.99 15.59
C ASP A 71 -3.07 -0.82 16.78
N ARG A 72 -2.27 -1.86 17.09
CA ARG A 72 -1.37 -1.93 18.26
C ARG A 72 0.10 -1.86 17.92
N LEU A 73 0.45 -1.70 16.64
CA LEU A 73 1.86 -1.59 16.24
C LEU A 73 2.49 -0.33 16.83
N THR A 74 3.79 -0.47 17.14
CA THR A 74 4.67 0.62 17.59
C THR A 74 5.82 0.79 16.60
N SER A 75 6.63 1.82 16.76
CA SER A 75 7.82 2.04 15.91
C SER A 75 8.83 0.89 15.99
N GLU A 76 8.88 0.17 17.11
CA GLU A 76 9.77 -0.97 17.30
C GLU A 76 9.37 -2.19 16.45
N ASP A 77 8.08 -2.28 16.09
CA ASP A 77 7.56 -3.37 15.25
C ASP A 77 7.88 -3.18 13.76
N ILE A 78 8.27 -1.97 13.34
CA ILE A 78 8.52 -1.63 11.95
C ILE A 78 9.85 -2.23 11.47
N ILE A 79 9.83 -2.80 10.27
CA ILE A 79 10.94 -3.55 9.68
C ILE A 79 11.63 -2.71 8.62
N THR A 80 12.96 -2.77 8.59
CA THR A 80 13.77 -2.15 7.54
C THR A 80 14.01 -3.14 6.42
N ILE A 81 13.76 -2.71 5.18
CA ILE A 81 14.01 -3.45 3.95
C ILE A 81 15.09 -2.72 3.17
N ASN A 82 16.17 -3.40 2.82
CA ASN A 82 17.24 -2.87 1.97
C ASN A 82 16.91 -3.13 0.50
N LEU A 83 17.12 -2.13 -0.34
CA LEU A 83 16.91 -2.20 -1.78
C LEU A 83 18.26 -2.39 -2.49
N HIS A 84 18.29 -3.27 -3.48
CA HIS A 84 19.47 -3.58 -4.29
C HIS A 84 19.15 -3.28 -5.76
N GLU A 85 19.51 -2.07 -6.21
CA GLU A 85 19.19 -1.56 -7.54
C GLU A 85 19.78 -2.45 -8.66
N GLU A 86 21.07 -2.80 -8.53
CA GLU A 86 21.78 -3.59 -9.55
C GLU A 86 21.15 -4.96 -9.83
N SER A 87 20.59 -5.60 -8.79
CA SER A 87 19.92 -6.91 -8.90
C SER A 87 18.40 -6.82 -8.95
N ASN A 88 17.83 -5.61 -8.91
CA ASN A 88 16.38 -5.37 -8.82
C ASN A 88 15.72 -6.24 -7.75
N SER A 89 16.31 -6.27 -6.55
CA SER A 89 15.92 -7.14 -5.45
C SER A 89 15.88 -6.39 -4.11
N PHE A 90 15.44 -7.06 -3.06
CA PHE A 90 15.45 -6.53 -1.70
C PHE A 90 15.90 -7.59 -0.68
N SER A 91 16.32 -7.14 0.50
CA SER A 91 16.65 -8.02 1.63
C SER A 91 16.20 -7.41 2.95
N PHE A 92 16.06 -8.23 3.98
CA PHE A 92 15.76 -7.78 5.34
C PHE A 92 16.50 -8.65 6.36
N ASP A 93 16.58 -8.14 7.60
CA ASP A 93 17.23 -8.87 8.70
C ASP A 93 16.33 -10.03 9.17
N ILE A 94 16.78 -11.26 8.94
CA ILE A 94 16.08 -12.50 9.35
C ILE A 94 16.03 -12.70 10.87
N PHE A 95 16.85 -11.99 11.63
CA PHE A 95 16.83 -12.01 13.10
C PHE A 95 15.83 -11.01 13.69
N SER A 96 15.11 -10.25 12.87
CA SER A 96 14.00 -9.44 13.34
C SER A 96 12.96 -10.32 14.04
N ALA A 97 12.44 -9.85 15.18
CA ALA A 97 11.37 -10.53 15.90
C ALA A 97 10.07 -10.67 15.07
N ASN A 98 9.91 -9.82 14.07
CA ASN A 98 8.78 -9.78 13.17
C ASN A 98 9.21 -10.10 11.72
N GLU A 99 8.33 -10.74 10.97
CA GLU A 99 8.46 -10.88 9.52
C GLU A 99 7.83 -9.69 8.81
N PRO A 100 8.39 -9.21 7.70
CA PRO A 100 7.78 -8.14 6.92
C PRO A 100 6.44 -8.58 6.33
N SER A 101 5.61 -7.60 5.94
CA SER A 101 4.36 -7.86 5.23
C SER A 101 4.59 -8.79 4.03
N SER A 102 3.63 -9.69 3.76
CA SER A 102 3.67 -10.52 2.55
C SER A 102 3.60 -9.70 1.26
N GLU A 103 3.15 -8.43 1.34
CA GLU A 103 3.13 -7.48 0.21
C GLU A 103 4.46 -6.72 0.04
N THR A 104 5.52 -7.11 0.76
CA THR A 104 6.85 -6.50 0.60
C THR A 104 7.35 -6.48 -0.85
N PRO A 105 7.14 -7.52 -1.69
CA PRO A 105 7.51 -7.46 -3.11
C PRO A 105 6.86 -6.30 -3.86
N LEU A 106 5.57 -6.03 -3.62
CA LEU A 106 4.83 -4.92 -4.21
C LEU A 106 5.45 -3.58 -3.80
N HIS A 107 5.66 -3.37 -2.48
CA HIS A 107 6.27 -2.13 -1.98
C HIS A 107 7.70 -1.95 -2.46
N ALA A 108 8.51 -3.01 -2.46
CA ALA A 108 9.88 -2.97 -2.93
C ALA A 108 9.97 -2.59 -4.42
N ASN A 109 9.12 -3.16 -5.26
CA ASN A 109 9.08 -2.86 -6.69
C ASN A 109 8.76 -1.38 -6.96
N ILE A 110 7.77 -0.82 -6.25
CA ILE A 110 7.43 0.61 -6.36
C ILE A 110 8.59 1.49 -5.88
N HIS A 111 9.21 1.18 -4.73
CA HIS A 111 10.32 1.95 -4.20
C HIS A 111 11.58 1.87 -5.06
N LEU A 112 11.89 0.69 -5.67
CA LEU A 112 13.00 0.53 -6.62
C LEU A 112 12.82 1.44 -7.85
N ASN A 113 11.62 1.53 -8.38
CA ASN A 113 11.31 2.40 -9.51
C ASN A 113 11.32 3.91 -9.16
N ARG A 114 11.50 4.26 -7.87
CA ARG A 114 11.53 5.62 -7.35
C ARG A 114 12.78 5.90 -6.51
N LEU A 115 13.89 5.18 -6.74
CA LEU A 115 15.13 5.38 -5.99
C LEU A 115 15.71 6.79 -6.17
N SER A 116 15.57 7.37 -7.35
CA SER A 116 16.02 8.73 -7.68
C SER A 116 15.06 9.84 -7.20
N SER A 117 13.97 9.49 -6.49
CA SER A 117 13.08 10.52 -5.95
C SER A 117 13.83 11.42 -4.95
N ILE A 118 13.65 12.72 -5.13
CA ILE A 118 14.16 13.75 -4.23
C ILE A 118 13.25 13.98 -3.01
N ASP A 119 12.12 13.28 -2.93
CA ASP A 119 11.14 13.37 -1.87
C ASP A 119 11.03 12.06 -1.09
N ASP A 120 10.54 12.16 0.13
CA ASP A 120 10.07 11.03 0.93
C ASP A 120 8.90 10.35 0.21
N ILE A 121 8.88 9.01 0.17
CA ILE A 121 7.82 8.24 -0.48
C ILE A 121 7.12 7.36 0.53
N TYR A 122 5.81 7.55 0.64
CA TYR A 122 4.92 6.68 1.40
C TYR A 122 4.06 5.86 0.45
N ILE A 123 3.81 4.61 0.82
CA ILE A 123 2.87 3.71 0.13
C ILE A 123 1.91 3.18 1.16
N ILE A 124 0.62 3.28 0.88
CA ILE A 124 -0.47 2.67 1.67
C ILE A 124 -1.16 1.62 0.80
N HIS A 125 -1.20 0.39 1.31
CA HIS A 125 -2.12 -0.62 0.83
C HIS A 125 -3.19 -0.87 1.89
N CYS A 126 -4.46 -0.82 1.51
CA CYS A 126 -5.57 -1.08 2.41
C CYS A 126 -6.78 -1.66 1.67
N HIS A 127 -7.75 -2.17 2.44
CA HIS A 127 -8.96 -2.82 1.92
C HIS A 127 -10.20 -1.94 2.16
N ALA A 128 -10.19 -0.73 1.58
CA ALA A 128 -11.29 0.24 1.66
C ALA A 128 -12.60 -0.39 1.13
N PRO A 129 -13.63 -0.59 1.98
CA PRO A 129 -14.73 -1.51 1.66
C PRO A 129 -15.64 -1.02 0.55
N ASN A 130 -15.88 0.29 0.47
CA ASN A 130 -16.76 0.84 -0.56
C ASN A 130 -16.05 0.94 -1.91
N ILE A 131 -14.75 1.20 -1.94
CA ILE A 131 -13.95 1.12 -3.16
C ILE A 131 -13.96 -0.32 -3.68
N LEU A 132 -13.72 -1.31 -2.80
CA LEU A 132 -13.77 -2.71 -3.17
C LEU A 132 -15.15 -3.12 -3.71
N ALA A 133 -16.21 -2.71 -3.04
CA ALA A 133 -17.56 -2.98 -3.50
C ALA A 133 -17.84 -2.34 -4.87
N TYR A 134 -17.42 -1.09 -5.06
CA TYR A 134 -17.58 -0.37 -6.33
C TYR A 134 -16.86 -1.06 -7.48
N VAL A 135 -15.62 -1.48 -7.27
CA VAL A 135 -14.78 -2.11 -8.30
C VAL A 135 -15.24 -3.54 -8.61
N ASN A 136 -15.63 -4.33 -7.60
CA ASN A 136 -15.90 -5.76 -7.76
C ASN A 136 -17.35 -6.09 -8.07
N LEU A 137 -18.33 -5.41 -7.42
CA LEU A 137 -19.76 -5.74 -7.54
C LEU A 137 -20.42 -5.15 -8.77
N THR A 138 -19.85 -4.11 -9.34
CA THR A 138 -20.44 -3.39 -10.48
C THR A 138 -19.79 -3.79 -11.82
N HIS A 139 -19.57 -5.08 -12.06
CA HIS A 139 -18.99 -5.62 -13.29
C HIS A 139 -17.57 -5.06 -13.59
N TYR A 140 -16.71 -5.00 -12.58
CA TYR A 140 -15.33 -4.52 -12.69
C TYR A 140 -15.23 -3.08 -13.23
N LEU A 141 -16.03 -2.17 -12.66
CA LEU A 141 -15.90 -0.75 -12.98
C LEU A 141 -14.49 -0.27 -12.63
N GLN A 142 -13.91 0.48 -13.54
CA GLN A 142 -12.65 1.17 -13.27
C GLN A 142 -12.84 2.19 -12.16
N LEU A 143 -11.99 2.19 -11.12
CA LEU A 143 -12.07 3.17 -10.03
C LEU A 143 -12.06 4.62 -10.57
N ARG A 144 -11.25 4.91 -11.57
CA ARG A 144 -11.21 6.24 -12.18
C ARG A 144 -12.54 6.71 -12.77
N SER A 145 -13.47 5.79 -13.07
CA SER A 145 -14.79 6.18 -13.62
C SER A 145 -15.64 6.94 -12.61
N ILE A 146 -15.34 6.86 -11.32
CA ILE A 146 -16.01 7.60 -10.24
C ILE A 146 -15.92 9.12 -10.45
N GLN A 147 -14.82 9.62 -11.03
CA GLN A 147 -14.60 11.04 -11.30
C GLN A 147 -15.62 11.65 -12.26
N ARG A 148 -16.30 10.82 -13.09
CA ARG A 148 -17.35 11.29 -14.00
C ARG A 148 -18.60 11.75 -13.27
N TYR A 149 -18.82 11.23 -12.06
CA TYR A 149 -19.98 11.52 -11.22
C TYR A 149 -19.67 12.56 -10.15
N PHE A 150 -18.41 12.69 -9.74
CA PHE A 150 -17.95 13.52 -8.64
C PHE A 150 -16.75 14.39 -9.07
N PRO A 151 -17.03 15.62 -9.57
CA PRO A 151 -15.97 16.55 -10.03
C PRO A 151 -14.93 16.89 -8.98
N GLU A 152 -15.30 16.84 -7.68
CA GLU A 152 -14.40 17.08 -6.55
C GLU A 152 -13.26 16.06 -6.42
N LEU A 153 -13.34 14.94 -7.13
CA LEU A 153 -12.29 13.93 -7.20
C LEU A 153 -11.28 14.18 -8.33
N SER A 154 -11.46 15.23 -9.13
CA SER A 154 -10.65 15.50 -10.33
C SER A 154 -9.17 15.75 -10.05
N ASP A 155 -8.84 16.16 -8.83
CA ASP A 155 -7.46 16.44 -8.40
C ASP A 155 -6.64 15.16 -8.17
N TYR A 156 -7.27 13.99 -8.08
CA TYR A 156 -6.58 12.72 -7.88
C TYR A 156 -6.23 12.06 -9.21
N SER A 157 -4.99 11.61 -9.34
CA SER A 157 -4.57 10.80 -10.48
C SER A 157 -4.86 9.32 -10.20
N ILE A 158 -5.96 8.81 -10.78
CA ILE A 158 -6.43 7.43 -10.55
C ILE A 158 -6.05 6.57 -11.75
N GLY A 159 -5.22 5.55 -11.52
CA GLY A 159 -4.80 4.60 -12.55
C GLY A 159 -5.88 3.56 -12.88
N ASP A 160 -5.61 2.76 -13.92
CA ASP A 160 -6.45 1.62 -14.26
C ASP A 160 -6.44 0.58 -13.14
N ASN A 161 -7.55 -0.15 -12.97
CA ASN A 161 -7.58 -1.27 -12.05
C ASN A 161 -6.54 -2.31 -12.46
N VAL A 162 -5.89 -2.87 -11.46
CA VAL A 162 -5.03 -4.03 -11.62
C VAL A 162 -5.92 -5.28 -11.52
N GLN A 163 -5.93 -6.10 -12.56
CA GLN A 163 -6.65 -7.38 -12.56
C GLN A 163 -6.17 -8.27 -11.40
N TYR A 164 -6.99 -9.26 -11.03
CA TYR A 164 -6.65 -10.16 -9.94
C TYR A 164 -5.35 -10.93 -10.18
N PHE A 165 -4.45 -10.84 -9.21
CA PHE A 165 -3.26 -11.67 -9.03
C PHE A 165 -3.19 -12.14 -7.57
N ALA A 166 -2.44 -13.21 -7.32
CA ALA A 166 -2.24 -13.69 -5.96
C ALA A 166 -1.53 -12.64 -5.09
N SER A 167 -2.04 -12.42 -3.87
CA SER A 167 -1.43 -11.51 -2.89
C SER A 167 0.03 -11.89 -2.63
N GLY A 168 0.93 -10.91 -2.72
CA GLY A 168 2.37 -11.07 -2.54
C GLY A 168 3.12 -11.66 -3.75
N SER A 169 2.46 -11.83 -4.90
CA SER A 169 3.12 -12.31 -6.11
C SER A 169 3.93 -11.21 -6.82
N ASP A 170 4.93 -11.64 -7.58
CA ASP A 170 5.75 -10.73 -8.39
C ASP A 170 4.93 -10.09 -9.52
N GLU A 171 3.98 -10.84 -10.09
CA GLU A 171 3.07 -10.33 -11.13
C GLU A 171 2.23 -9.17 -10.59
N LEU A 172 1.65 -9.31 -9.39
CA LEU A 172 0.92 -8.23 -8.73
C LEU A 172 1.81 -7.00 -8.55
N ALA A 173 3.04 -7.21 -8.06
CA ALA A 173 3.99 -6.14 -7.81
C ALA A 173 4.35 -5.37 -9.09
N ILE A 174 4.65 -6.08 -10.17
CA ILE A 174 5.05 -5.48 -11.46
C ILE A 174 3.90 -4.68 -12.06
N VAL A 175 2.70 -5.27 -12.17
CA VAL A 175 1.56 -4.61 -12.82
C VAL A 175 1.08 -3.42 -11.99
N THR A 176 1.06 -3.54 -10.66
CA THR A 176 0.71 -2.42 -9.78
C THR A 176 1.69 -1.26 -9.93
N CYS A 177 2.99 -1.54 -9.95
CA CYS A 177 4.03 -0.53 -10.14
C CYS A 177 3.88 0.19 -11.48
N GLN A 178 3.58 -0.54 -12.56
CA GLN A 178 3.36 0.06 -13.89
C GLN A 178 2.17 1.02 -13.90
N ASN A 179 1.05 0.64 -13.26
CA ASN A 179 -0.15 1.46 -13.19
C ASN A 179 0.02 2.67 -12.25
N LEU A 180 0.89 2.60 -11.25
CA LEU A 180 1.22 3.73 -10.36
C LEU A 180 2.28 4.68 -10.92
N LYS A 181 2.84 4.43 -12.11
CA LYS A 181 3.95 5.25 -12.64
C LYS A 181 3.62 6.74 -12.69
N ASN A 182 2.41 7.08 -13.11
CA ASN A 182 1.92 8.45 -13.26
C ASN A 182 0.61 8.68 -12.48
N ASN A 183 0.29 7.82 -11.53
CA ASN A 183 -0.95 7.87 -10.78
C ASN A 183 -0.67 7.80 -9.28
N ASP A 184 -1.59 8.36 -8.48
CA ASP A 184 -1.49 8.43 -7.03
C ASP A 184 -2.12 7.19 -6.36
N ILE A 185 -3.08 6.56 -7.04
CA ILE A 185 -3.82 5.42 -6.52
C ILE A 185 -4.28 4.48 -7.63
N VAL A 186 -4.29 3.19 -7.35
CA VAL A 186 -4.89 2.13 -8.18
C VAL A 186 -5.71 1.19 -7.33
N ALA A 187 -6.79 0.67 -7.89
CA ALA A 187 -7.54 -0.43 -7.28
C ALA A 187 -6.97 -1.78 -7.75
N LEU A 188 -6.92 -2.73 -6.83
CA LEU A 188 -6.58 -4.12 -7.08
C LEU A 188 -7.88 -4.94 -7.03
N GLU A 189 -8.27 -5.57 -8.13
CA GLU A 189 -9.49 -6.37 -8.21
C GLU A 189 -9.50 -7.48 -7.17
N ASN A 190 -10.60 -7.62 -6.43
CA ASN A 190 -10.79 -8.59 -5.34
C ASN A 190 -9.75 -8.52 -4.20
N HIS A 191 -9.06 -7.39 -4.03
CA HIS A 191 -7.99 -7.30 -3.04
C HIS A 191 -8.05 -6.00 -2.23
N GLY A 192 -7.88 -4.84 -2.85
CA GLY A 192 -7.82 -3.57 -2.15
C GLY A 192 -7.41 -2.40 -3.03
N VAL A 193 -6.73 -1.42 -2.44
CA VAL A 193 -6.13 -0.29 -3.14
C VAL A 193 -4.67 -0.12 -2.75
N VAL A 194 -3.89 0.42 -3.67
CA VAL A 194 -2.52 0.89 -3.39
C VAL A 194 -2.43 2.36 -3.76
N ALA A 195 -2.01 3.17 -2.80
CA ALA A 195 -1.87 4.60 -2.96
C ALA A 195 -0.47 5.06 -2.56
N ILE A 196 0.05 6.09 -3.24
CA ILE A 196 1.39 6.61 -3.01
C ILE A 196 1.37 8.14 -2.89
N GLY A 197 2.36 8.69 -2.22
CA GLY A 197 2.53 10.14 -2.08
C GLY A 197 3.70 10.50 -1.17
N THR A 198 3.86 11.79 -0.93
CA THR A 198 4.92 12.34 -0.08
C THR A 198 4.45 12.65 1.35
N ASN A 199 3.16 12.50 1.63
CA ASN A 199 2.54 12.77 2.92
C ASN A 199 1.48 11.72 3.26
N LEU A 200 1.57 11.10 4.45
CA LEU A 200 0.64 10.05 4.89
C LEU A 200 -0.80 10.57 5.06
N ASP A 201 -0.96 11.79 5.57
CA ASP A 201 -2.29 12.34 5.80
C ASP A 201 -3.02 12.60 4.49
N ASP A 202 -2.31 13.11 3.48
CA ASP A 202 -2.88 13.36 2.16
C ASP A 202 -3.32 12.06 1.47
N ILE A 203 -2.50 11.00 1.58
CA ILE A 203 -2.84 9.69 1.04
C ILE A 203 -4.07 9.11 1.74
N ILE A 204 -4.14 9.19 3.08
CA ILE A 204 -5.30 8.69 3.84
C ILE A 204 -6.56 9.49 3.49
N ASN A 205 -6.44 10.82 3.37
CA ASN A 205 -7.57 11.69 2.98
C ASN A 205 -8.08 11.33 1.58
N MET A 206 -7.18 11.10 0.62
CA MET A 206 -7.55 10.65 -0.74
C MET A 206 -8.31 9.33 -0.70
N ILE A 207 -7.81 8.32 0.01
CA ILE A 207 -8.47 7.01 0.11
C ILE A 207 -9.84 7.15 0.76
N GLU A 208 -9.94 7.92 1.85
CA GLU A 208 -11.21 8.16 2.55
C GLU A 208 -12.23 8.87 1.66
N HIS A 209 -11.78 9.89 0.93
CA HIS A 209 -12.62 10.66 0.02
C HIS A 209 -13.17 9.80 -1.12
N LEU A 210 -12.30 8.96 -1.72
CA LEU A 210 -12.72 8.00 -2.74
C LEU A 210 -13.67 6.94 -2.19
N ASP A 211 -13.39 6.39 -1.01
CA ASP A 211 -14.25 5.38 -0.38
C ASP A 211 -15.65 5.93 -0.07
N PHE A 212 -15.71 7.17 0.42
CA PHE A 212 -16.97 7.89 0.68
C PHE A 212 -17.81 8.05 -0.60
N HIS A 213 -17.20 8.49 -1.71
CA HIS A 213 -17.91 8.68 -2.97
C HIS A 213 -18.32 7.37 -3.63
N CYS A 214 -17.51 6.31 -3.50
CA CYS A 214 -17.91 4.97 -3.90
C CYS A 214 -19.16 4.49 -3.13
N ALA A 215 -19.27 4.78 -1.84
CA ALA A 215 -20.47 4.46 -1.06
C ALA A 215 -21.72 5.18 -1.58
N ILE A 216 -21.59 6.46 -1.97
CA ILE A 216 -22.71 7.21 -2.58
C ILE A 216 -23.13 6.57 -3.90
N ALA A 217 -22.17 6.31 -4.80
CA ALA A 217 -22.45 5.71 -6.10
C ALA A 217 -23.12 4.33 -5.99
N LEU A 218 -22.71 3.51 -5.03
CA LEU A 218 -23.32 2.20 -4.75
C LEU A 218 -24.76 2.33 -4.25
N ASN A 219 -25.05 3.28 -3.38
CA ASN A 219 -26.40 3.53 -2.88
C ASN A 219 -27.35 4.03 -3.98
N ASP A 220 -26.89 4.88 -4.89
CA ASP A 220 -27.69 5.38 -6.01
C ASP A 220 -27.98 4.27 -7.04
N SER A 221 -27.02 3.39 -7.30
CA SER A 221 -27.25 2.24 -8.19
C SER A 221 -28.33 1.29 -7.65
N VAL A 222 -28.36 1.05 -6.34
CA VAL A 222 -29.42 0.23 -5.71
C VAL A 222 -30.79 0.85 -5.90
N ARG A 223 -30.95 2.17 -5.83
CA ARG A 223 -32.24 2.86 -6.06
C ARG A 223 -32.73 2.73 -7.49
N MET A 224 -31.84 2.72 -8.49
CA MET A 224 -32.23 2.59 -9.90
C MET A 224 -32.72 1.20 -10.28
N TYR A 225 -32.38 0.14 -9.52
CA TYR A 225 -32.87 -1.23 -9.75
C TYR A 225 -34.17 -1.55 -9.02
N HIS A 226 -34.66 -0.67 -8.14
CA HIS A 226 -35.92 -0.86 -7.39
C HIS A 226 -37.08 0.06 -7.86
N ASN A 227 -36.89 0.83 -8.93
CA ASN A 227 -37.88 1.62 -9.64
C ASN A 227 -38.09 1.05 -11.04
#